data_7bcd232027890f23c61f29dc46464dae
#
_entry.id   7bcd232027890f23c61f29dc46464dae
#
_cell.length_a   1.000
_cell.length_b   1.000
_cell.length_c   1.000
_cell.angle_alpha   90.00
_cell.angle_beta   90.00
_cell.angle_gamma   90.00
#
_symmetry.space_group_name_H-M   'P 1'
#
loop_
_entity.id
_entity.type
_entity.pdbx_description
1 polymer ?
#
loop_
_entity_poly.entity_id
_entity_poly.type
_entity_poly.pdbx_seq_one_letter_code
_entity_poly.pdbx_strand_id
1 'polypeptide(L)'
;MRCTERGQRLLERQAACDQEALTERAPGIPLAGRVAAGRPIDAIEEIEQLSLESLFGRQDVFALQVVGDSMIDGGINDGDYVVCRKTAAAEQGQLVVAIVADDTATVKRFYREGARIRLDAANAAYAPIYTDHCRIEGVVIGLLRRL
;
A
#
# COMPACT_ATOMS: atom_id res chain seq x y z
N MET A 1 0.61 -21.76 -5.87
CA MET A 1 0.96 -21.63 -7.29
C MET A 1 -0.18 -21.16 -8.18
N ARG A 2 -1.41 -21.48 -7.85
CA ARG A 2 -2.57 -20.90 -8.54
C ARG A 2 -2.65 -19.38 -8.36
N CYS A 3 -2.17 -18.85 -7.25
CA CYS A 3 -2.12 -17.39 -7.01
C CYS A 3 -1.14 -16.68 -7.95
N THR A 4 -0.07 -17.36 -8.40
CA THR A 4 0.91 -16.80 -9.32
C THR A 4 0.36 -16.65 -10.74
N GLU A 5 -0.44 -17.59 -11.21
CA GLU A 5 -1.09 -17.50 -12.52
C GLU A 5 -2.13 -16.38 -12.57
N ARG A 6 -2.92 -16.22 -11.50
CA ARG A 6 -3.85 -15.11 -11.37
C ARG A 6 -3.14 -13.77 -11.25
N GLY A 7 -2.02 -13.73 -10.54
CA GLY A 7 -1.19 -12.54 -10.43
C GLY A 7 -0.56 -12.14 -11.76
N GLN A 8 -0.08 -13.10 -12.52
CA GLN A 8 0.47 -12.86 -13.86
C GLN A 8 -0.60 -12.37 -14.83
N ARG A 9 -1.79 -12.95 -14.82
CA ARG A 9 -2.90 -12.51 -15.67
C ARG A 9 -3.36 -11.10 -15.32
N LEU A 10 -3.38 -10.75 -14.04
CA LEU A 10 -3.71 -9.39 -13.60
C LEU A 10 -2.62 -8.40 -14.02
N LEU A 11 -1.35 -8.79 -13.92
CA LEU A 11 -0.22 -7.97 -14.37
C LEU A 11 -0.21 -7.80 -15.88
N GLU A 12 -0.52 -8.85 -16.64
CA GLU A 12 -0.63 -8.78 -18.10
C GLU A 12 -1.80 -7.89 -18.54
N ARG A 13 -2.95 -7.98 -17.88
CA ARG A 13 -4.08 -7.09 -18.12
C ARG A 13 -3.75 -5.66 -17.77
N GLN A 14 -3.02 -5.44 -16.71
CA GLN A 14 -2.61 -4.10 -16.28
C GLN A 14 -1.59 -3.50 -17.23
N ALA A 15 -0.65 -4.31 -17.72
CA ALA A 15 0.30 -3.88 -18.75
C ALA A 15 -0.40 -3.53 -20.07
N ALA A 16 -1.41 -4.30 -20.47
CA ALA A 16 -2.20 -4.01 -21.66
C ALA A 16 -3.03 -2.72 -21.48
N CYS A 17 -3.63 -2.52 -20.31
CA CYS A 17 -4.33 -1.28 -19.95
C CYS A 17 -3.39 -0.09 -19.91
N ASP A 18 -2.17 -0.26 -19.40
CA ASP A 18 -1.16 0.80 -19.37
C ASP A 18 -0.70 1.19 -20.76
N GLN A 19 -0.63 0.24 -21.69
CA GLN A 19 -0.32 0.54 -23.09
C GLN A 19 -1.45 1.28 -23.80
N GLU A 20 -2.68 0.92 -23.54
CA GLU A 20 -3.85 1.65 -24.03
C GLU A 20 -3.96 3.03 -23.39
N ALA A 21 -3.64 3.15 -22.09
CA ALA A 21 -3.63 4.42 -21.37
C ALA A 21 -2.52 5.37 -21.84
N LEU A 22 -1.45 4.88 -22.48
CA LEU A 22 -0.45 5.74 -23.10
C LEU A 22 -0.97 6.43 -24.37
N THR A 23 -1.97 5.85 -25.01
CA THR A 23 -2.63 6.43 -26.19
C THR A 23 -3.89 7.21 -25.83
N GLU A 24 -4.57 6.81 -24.74
CA GLU A 24 -5.75 7.49 -24.20
C GLU A 24 -5.55 7.74 -22.70
N ARG A 25 -4.85 8.79 -22.34
CA ARG A 25 -4.66 9.13 -20.94
C ARG A 25 -6.01 9.33 -20.26
N ALA A 26 -6.39 8.38 -19.39
CA ALA A 26 -7.42 8.65 -18.43
C ALA A 26 -6.96 9.85 -17.59
N PRO A 27 -7.68 10.98 -17.62
CA PRO A 27 -7.29 12.12 -16.82
C PRO A 27 -7.37 11.74 -15.33
N GLY A 28 -6.39 12.15 -14.55
CA GLY A 28 -6.46 12.06 -13.11
C GLY A 28 -7.63 12.89 -12.57
N ILE A 29 -7.80 12.87 -11.28
CA ILE A 29 -8.80 13.71 -10.62
C ILE A 29 -8.23 15.11 -10.51
N PRO A 30 -8.99 16.17 -10.86
CA PRO A 30 -8.50 17.54 -10.69
C PRO A 30 -8.19 17.84 -9.23
N LEU A 31 -6.99 18.34 -8.96
CA LEU A 31 -6.64 18.88 -7.66
C LEU A 31 -7.04 20.36 -7.66
N ALA A 32 -8.21 20.64 -7.12
CA ALA A 32 -8.83 21.97 -7.22
C ALA A 32 -8.31 22.98 -6.19
N GLY A 33 -7.50 22.54 -5.23
CA GLY A 33 -6.96 23.43 -4.22
C GLY A 33 -6.71 22.72 -2.90
N ARG A 34 -6.59 23.49 -1.86
CA ARG A 34 -6.39 23.02 -0.49
C ARG A 34 -7.51 23.51 0.41
N VAL A 35 -7.88 22.69 1.37
CA VAL A 35 -8.82 23.10 2.42
C VAL A 35 -8.15 22.93 3.77
N ALA A 36 -8.47 23.79 4.71
CA ALA A 36 -7.98 23.70 6.07
C ALA A 36 -9.03 23.00 6.93
N ALA A 37 -8.58 22.13 7.81
CA ALA A 37 -9.44 21.49 8.81
C ALA A 37 -9.58 22.32 10.09
N GLY A 38 -9.23 23.56 10.05
CA GLY A 38 -9.32 24.50 11.16
C GLY A 38 -9.53 25.91 10.62
N ARG A 39 -8.46 26.62 10.32
CA ARG A 39 -8.55 27.95 9.75
C ARG A 39 -8.80 27.88 8.26
N PRO A 40 -9.71 28.71 7.71
CA PRO A 40 -9.84 28.81 6.27
C PRO A 40 -8.53 29.27 5.63
N ILE A 41 -8.23 28.72 4.48
CA ILE A 41 -7.10 29.13 3.64
C ILE A 41 -7.63 29.55 2.28
N ASP A 42 -6.87 30.40 1.60
CA ASP A 42 -7.24 30.82 0.25
C ASP A 42 -7.19 29.64 -0.70
N ALA A 43 -8.22 29.50 -1.53
CA ALA A 43 -8.26 28.47 -2.55
C ALA A 43 -7.16 28.72 -3.58
N ILE A 44 -6.49 27.66 -4.00
CA ILE A 44 -5.49 27.72 -5.06
C ILE A 44 -6.24 27.73 -6.39
N GLU A 45 -5.95 28.69 -7.25
CA GLU A 45 -6.61 28.82 -8.56
C GLU A 45 -6.05 27.85 -9.61
N GLU A 46 -4.85 27.33 -9.40
CA GLU A 46 -4.24 26.38 -10.33
C GLU A 46 -4.79 24.97 -10.12
N ILE A 47 -5.40 24.44 -11.17
CA ILE A 47 -5.92 23.08 -11.19
C ILE A 47 -4.84 22.14 -11.72
N GLU A 48 -4.32 21.28 -10.85
CA GLU A 48 -3.43 20.21 -11.22
C GLU A 48 -4.21 18.90 -11.38
N GLN A 49 -3.63 17.95 -12.08
CA GLN A 49 -4.17 16.59 -12.14
C GLN A 49 -3.57 15.76 -11.04
N LEU A 50 -4.42 15.19 -10.20
CA LEU A 50 -4.04 14.27 -9.14
C LEU A 50 -4.27 12.85 -9.59
N SER A 51 -3.21 12.04 -9.61
CA SER A 51 -3.29 10.61 -9.88
C SER A 51 -2.39 9.86 -8.90
N LEU A 52 -2.61 8.56 -8.76
CA LEU A 52 -1.73 7.73 -7.96
C LEU A 52 -0.30 7.77 -8.49
N GLU A 53 -0.18 7.80 -9.80
CA GLU A 53 1.12 7.90 -10.46
C GLU A 53 1.83 9.22 -10.14
N SER A 54 1.11 10.34 -10.11
CA SER A 54 1.69 11.64 -9.77
C SER A 54 2.14 11.71 -8.31
N LEU A 55 1.46 10.99 -7.41
CA LEU A 55 1.79 10.99 -5.99
C LEU A 55 2.90 10.02 -5.63
N PHE A 56 2.93 8.84 -6.22
CA PHE A 56 3.78 7.73 -5.77
C PHE A 56 4.76 7.25 -6.83
N GLY A 57 4.67 7.74 -8.06
CA GLY A 57 5.48 7.27 -9.16
C GLY A 57 4.93 5.99 -9.79
N ARG A 58 5.60 5.51 -10.82
CA ARG A 58 5.21 4.31 -11.58
C ARG A 58 6.03 3.10 -11.26
N GLN A 59 7.32 3.31 -10.96
CA GLN A 59 8.27 2.22 -10.81
C GLN A 59 8.13 1.56 -9.46
N ASP A 60 8.00 0.24 -9.50
CA ASP A 60 8.01 -0.61 -8.31
C ASP A 60 6.92 -0.27 -7.30
N VAL A 61 5.80 0.28 -7.77
CA VAL A 61 4.65 0.62 -6.93
C VAL A 61 3.50 -0.32 -7.25
N PHE A 62 2.87 -0.84 -6.21
CA PHE A 62 1.68 -1.66 -6.32
C PHE A 62 0.71 -1.34 -5.19
N ALA A 63 -0.53 -1.77 -5.34
CA ALA A 63 -1.55 -1.55 -4.32
C ALA A 63 -2.20 -2.88 -3.93
N LEU A 64 -2.59 -2.96 -2.66
CA LEU A 64 -3.33 -4.10 -2.12
C LEU A 64 -4.53 -3.61 -1.33
N GLN A 65 -5.61 -4.36 -1.37
CA GLN A 65 -6.75 -4.11 -0.52
C GLN A 65 -6.59 -4.84 0.80
N VAL A 66 -6.84 -4.14 1.89
CA VAL A 66 -6.71 -4.66 3.25
C VAL A 66 -8.00 -5.39 3.63
N VAL A 67 -7.84 -6.59 4.14
CA VAL A 67 -8.93 -7.38 4.73
C VAL A 67 -8.60 -7.62 6.20
N GLY A 68 -9.53 -7.27 7.07
CA GLY A 68 -9.37 -7.44 8.50
C GLY A 68 -8.99 -6.15 9.23
N ASP A 69 -8.87 -6.25 10.54
CA ASP A 69 -8.73 -5.10 11.44
C ASP A 69 -7.44 -5.11 12.27
N SER A 70 -6.45 -5.91 11.86
CA SER A 70 -5.21 -6.04 12.64
C SER A 70 -4.39 -4.77 12.73
N MET A 71 -4.67 -3.77 11.90
CA MET A 71 -3.95 -2.49 11.87
C MET A 71 -4.86 -1.29 12.15
N ILE A 72 -5.99 -1.51 12.79
CA ILE A 72 -7.00 -0.47 13.02
C ILE A 72 -6.49 0.67 13.90
N ASP A 73 -5.68 0.37 14.92
CA ASP A 73 -5.08 1.40 15.77
C ASP A 73 -3.96 2.18 15.08
N GLY A 74 -3.48 1.68 13.95
CA GLY A 74 -2.55 2.38 13.08
C GLY A 74 -3.22 3.18 11.98
N GLY A 75 -4.55 3.26 12.01
CA GLY A 75 -5.32 4.02 11.02
C GLY A 75 -5.62 3.27 9.74
N ILE A 76 -5.37 1.97 9.67
CA ILE A 76 -5.67 1.14 8.50
C ILE A 76 -6.88 0.27 8.81
N ASN A 77 -7.95 0.48 8.08
CA ASN A 77 -9.22 -0.21 8.27
C ASN A 77 -9.43 -1.30 7.22
N ASP A 78 -10.34 -2.22 7.55
CA ASP A 78 -10.82 -3.20 6.57
C ASP A 78 -11.39 -2.49 5.35
N GLY A 79 -11.00 -2.96 4.16
CA GLY A 79 -11.42 -2.36 2.90
C GLY A 79 -10.53 -1.24 2.37
N ASP A 80 -9.60 -0.72 3.17
CA ASP A 80 -8.64 0.27 2.72
C ASP A 80 -7.70 -0.30 1.66
N TYR A 81 -7.11 0.60 0.87
CA TYR A 81 -6.07 0.23 -0.09
C TYR A 81 -4.73 0.78 0.41
N VAL A 82 -3.73 -0.08 0.49
CA VAL A 82 -2.37 0.34 0.78
C VAL A 82 -1.59 0.43 -0.52
N VAL A 83 -0.88 1.53 -0.70
CA VAL A 83 0.05 1.72 -1.82
C VAL A 83 1.44 1.39 -1.30
N CYS A 84 2.13 0.53 -2.02
CA CYS A 84 3.38 -0.04 -1.56
C CYS A 84 4.48 0.17 -2.60
N ARG A 85 5.69 0.36 -2.11
CA ARG A 85 6.89 0.29 -2.94
C ARG A 85 7.49 -1.10 -2.81
N LYS A 86 7.71 -1.75 -3.94
CA LYS A 86 8.31 -3.09 -3.99
C LYS A 86 9.75 -3.02 -3.49
N THR A 87 10.05 -3.77 -2.44
CA THR A 87 11.38 -3.90 -1.88
C THR A 87 11.46 -5.18 -1.07
N ALA A 88 12.64 -5.78 -1.03
CA ALA A 88 12.89 -6.97 -0.21
C ALA A 88 13.47 -6.60 1.16
N ALA A 89 13.81 -5.32 1.38
CA ALA A 89 14.41 -4.86 2.63
C ALA A 89 13.46 -3.91 3.37
N ALA A 90 13.45 -4.02 4.68
CA ALA A 90 12.66 -3.17 5.55
C ALA A 90 13.51 -2.68 6.72
N GLU A 91 13.19 -1.50 7.21
CA GLU A 91 13.82 -0.90 8.40
C GLU A 91 12.91 -1.05 9.61
N GLN A 92 13.51 -0.89 10.79
CA GLN A 92 12.78 -0.97 12.05
C GLN A 92 11.61 0.01 12.09
N GLY A 93 10.43 -0.50 12.41
CA GLY A 93 9.24 0.31 12.59
C GLY A 93 8.47 0.63 11.32
N GLN A 94 8.94 0.20 10.15
CA GLN A 94 8.21 0.44 8.90
C GLN A 94 6.98 -0.45 8.78
N LEU A 95 5.94 0.08 8.15
CA LEU A 95 4.79 -0.70 7.72
C LEU A 95 5.16 -1.47 6.45
N VAL A 96 5.03 -2.77 6.49
CA VAL A 96 5.42 -3.64 5.39
C VAL A 96 4.29 -4.57 4.98
N VAL A 97 4.36 -5.01 3.74
CA VAL A 97 3.63 -6.18 3.27
C VAL A 97 4.60 -7.35 3.31
N ALA A 98 4.29 -8.33 4.12
CA ALA A 98 5.12 -9.51 4.33
C ALA A 98 4.36 -10.77 3.97
N ILE A 99 5.08 -11.72 3.37
CA ILE A 99 4.60 -13.07 3.17
C ILE A 99 5.16 -13.90 4.31
N VAL A 100 4.27 -14.43 5.13
CA VAL A 100 4.62 -15.33 6.24
C VAL A 100 4.39 -16.77 5.84
N ALA A 101 4.59 -17.69 6.78
CA ALA A 101 4.29 -19.11 6.57
C ALA A 101 2.90 -19.28 5.94
N ASP A 102 2.72 -20.29 5.09
CA ASP A 102 1.48 -20.57 4.34
C ASP A 102 1.18 -19.60 3.19
N ASP A 103 2.18 -18.87 2.68
CA ASP A 103 2.05 -17.90 1.59
C ASP A 103 0.97 -16.85 1.85
N THR A 104 0.76 -16.49 3.11
CA THR A 104 -0.21 -15.48 3.49
C THR A 104 0.43 -14.10 3.52
N ALA A 105 -0.12 -13.18 2.74
CA ALA A 105 0.29 -11.78 2.76
C ALA A 105 -0.38 -11.04 3.92
N THR A 106 0.40 -10.26 4.64
CA THR A 106 -0.09 -9.48 5.76
C THR A 106 0.57 -8.11 5.79
N VAL A 107 -0.16 -7.10 6.28
CA VAL A 107 0.38 -5.76 6.54
C VAL A 107 0.63 -5.66 8.03
N LYS A 108 1.86 -5.40 8.40
CA LYS A 108 2.31 -5.32 9.79
C LYS A 108 3.44 -4.31 9.92
N ARG A 109 3.74 -3.95 11.16
CA ARG A 109 4.91 -3.13 11.47
C ARG A 109 6.10 -4.05 11.70
N PHE A 110 7.17 -3.76 10.99
CA PHE A 110 8.36 -4.62 10.95
C PHE A 110 9.34 -4.24 12.05
N TYR A 111 9.84 -5.26 12.76
CA TYR A 111 10.95 -5.13 13.68
C TYR A 111 11.85 -6.35 13.56
N ARG A 112 13.15 -6.11 13.66
CA ARG A 112 14.13 -7.19 13.70
C ARG A 112 14.71 -7.29 15.10
N GLU A 113 14.60 -8.47 15.70
CA GLU A 113 15.14 -8.78 17.00
C GLU A 113 16.18 -9.91 16.87
N GLY A 114 17.46 -9.56 16.74
CA GLY A 114 18.51 -10.55 16.49
C GLY A 114 18.31 -11.30 15.19
N ALA A 115 18.21 -12.63 15.29
CA ALA A 115 17.97 -13.50 14.13
C ALA A 115 16.48 -13.63 13.78
N ARG A 116 15.59 -13.10 14.62
CA ARG A 116 14.12 -13.20 14.40
C ARG A 116 13.55 -11.90 13.91
N ILE A 117 12.45 -12.03 13.20
CA ILE A 117 11.62 -10.92 12.77
C ILE A 117 10.36 -10.90 13.61
N ARG A 118 10.00 -9.74 14.13
CA ARG A 118 8.73 -9.51 14.80
C ARG A 118 7.85 -8.64 13.92
N LEU A 119 6.64 -9.10 13.66
CA LEU A 119 5.64 -8.37 12.91
C LEU A 119 4.52 -7.98 13.87
N ASP A 120 4.40 -6.69 14.15
CA ASP A 120 3.43 -6.17 15.09
C ASP A 120 2.15 -5.74 14.39
N ALA A 121 1.03 -6.17 14.94
CA ALA A 121 -0.27 -5.61 14.61
C ALA A 121 -0.46 -4.29 15.37
N ALA A 122 -1.29 -3.42 14.83
CA ALA A 122 -1.77 -2.22 15.52
C ALA A 122 -3.21 -2.47 16.01
N ASN A 123 -3.35 -3.49 16.83
CA ASN A 123 -4.61 -3.90 17.44
C ASN A 123 -4.29 -4.83 18.61
N ALA A 124 -4.73 -4.48 19.81
CA ALA A 124 -4.42 -5.23 21.01
C ALA A 124 -4.99 -6.66 21.01
N ALA A 125 -5.98 -6.96 20.16
CA ALA A 125 -6.55 -8.28 20.02
C ALA A 125 -5.63 -9.26 19.27
N TYR A 126 -4.56 -8.77 18.63
CA TYR A 126 -3.63 -9.57 17.83
C TYR A 126 -2.27 -9.61 18.49
N ALA A 127 -1.75 -10.81 18.72
CA ALA A 127 -0.40 -11.00 19.20
C ALA A 127 0.63 -10.73 18.10
N PRO A 128 1.85 -10.28 18.47
CA PRO A 128 2.93 -10.16 17.51
C PRO A 128 3.26 -11.51 16.87
N ILE A 129 3.64 -11.48 15.60
CA ILE A 129 4.10 -12.65 14.89
C ILE A 129 5.62 -12.69 14.93
N TYR A 130 6.18 -13.77 15.46
CA TYR A 130 7.62 -14.01 15.46
C TYR A 130 7.95 -15.05 14.39
N THR A 131 8.87 -14.76 13.53
CA THR A 131 9.26 -15.66 12.46
C THR A 131 10.73 -15.53 12.11
N ASP A 132 11.35 -16.64 11.74
CA ASP A 132 12.70 -16.66 11.18
C ASP A 132 12.64 -16.54 9.64
N HIS A 133 11.47 -16.81 9.07
CA HIS A 133 11.25 -16.88 7.63
C HIS A 133 10.09 -15.97 7.23
N CYS A 134 10.43 -14.80 6.77
CA CYS A 134 9.49 -13.80 6.31
C CYS A 134 10.06 -13.18 5.05
N ARG A 135 9.22 -13.12 4.00
CA ARG A 135 9.60 -12.43 2.77
C ARG A 135 8.89 -11.08 2.73
N ILE A 136 9.69 -10.03 2.67
CA ILE A 136 9.16 -8.67 2.52
C ILE A 136 8.85 -8.47 1.03
N GLU A 137 7.61 -8.11 0.73
CA GLU A 137 7.17 -7.77 -0.63
C GLU A 137 7.25 -6.29 -0.91
N GLY A 138 7.02 -5.47 0.09
CA GLY A 138 7.09 -4.04 -0.07
C GLY A 138 6.90 -3.29 1.23
N VAL A 139 7.12 -1.99 1.14
CA VAL A 139 6.92 -1.03 2.23
C VAL A 139 5.71 -0.18 1.89
N VAL A 140 4.81 0.02 2.83
CA VAL A 140 3.62 0.85 2.65
C VAL A 140 4.03 2.32 2.59
N ILE A 141 3.70 2.99 1.52
CA ILE A 141 4.02 4.41 1.29
C ILE A 141 2.77 5.29 1.21
N GLY A 142 1.61 4.70 1.16
CA GLY A 142 0.37 5.47 1.09
C GLY A 142 -0.84 4.64 1.46
N LEU A 143 -1.94 5.34 1.73
CA LEU A 143 -3.21 4.74 2.11
C LEU A 143 -4.32 5.45 1.36
N LEU A 144 -5.25 4.66 0.84
CA LEU A 144 -6.46 5.18 0.19
C LEU A 144 -7.67 4.57 0.87
N ARG A 145 -8.66 5.42 1.12
CA ARG A 145 -9.93 4.99 1.69
C ARG A 145 -11.08 5.56 0.90
N ARG A 146 -11.97 4.69 0.55
CA ARG A 146 -13.26 5.08 -0.04
C ARG A 146 -14.27 5.20 1.09
N LEU A 147 -14.86 6.35 1.21
CA LEU A 147 -15.88 6.61 2.23
C LEU A 147 -17.27 6.15 1.79
#